data_7e399e8cbd564bfde21e9526207b1c8a
#
_entry.id   7e399e8cbd564bfde21e9526207b1c8a
#
_cell.length_a   1.000
_cell.length_b   1.000
_cell.length_c   1.000
_cell.angle_alpha   90.00
_cell.angle_beta   90.00
_cell.angle_gamma   90.00
#
_symmetry.space_group_name_H-M   'P 1'
#
loop_
_entity.id
_entity.type
_entity.pdbx_description
1 polymer ?
#
loop_
_entity_poly.entity_id
_entity_poly.type
_entity_poly.pdbx_seq_one_letter_code
_entity_poly.pdbx_strand_id
1 'polypeptide(L)'
;EISECLVGSEMCIRDRNSSNKTLAITFTDDFEEGVTMIMLYDTEDNVLIKPVRFTLPIVENGGIATATDFKAFIDAVTNGGSLRKFKDTEGNVILLNDIDMKDITLTSGVGSKVTSNTTSANTKVVYTIGEQTFNGVFDGKGHSINNLTCTYNLEDGNIAHGLFNSLGSSGIIRNLVVSGNATITGKAPQGAAIGGLIGYCEGSILACTNKINLSFEGTNAANIGVRMGGLAGVLYGNKIGDTTQTNGCINEGNLTCGNIVNTGSGAYSAFNQGGIAGYIEIDEAYIGYAINKGNISAPSGRGGGIVGTLQEGTIENSTNEGLIQDDVNDVFASNSKRYNVKRIGGLAGGINTDKYLKNCINNGNVYSQNGSRAGGFVGHNAGFVQSCTNNGIILSDATADGANKHGAGWACGYSGTKTGTDYITDCHIGGKIGDYSVYKNNPEDAPVATYSNAVRHGAFSKEANNFSNQDEAYYDWQVTEDRELASGIVYKHYSFTNFNQNIYAIEIDMNNPKVTFETVMADEICPNPNGNNNSNNGKILRETLSETCVRRRGEGRNIVVGINTGFFNSHDGFPRGMHIEEGEPVFVNN
;
A
#
# COMPACT_ATOMS: atom_id res chain seq x y z
N GLU A 1 59.14 -11.82 -0.38
CA GLU A 1 58.41 -10.62 -0.90
C GLU A 1 56.95 -10.95 -0.96
N ILE A 2 56.15 -10.19 -0.22
CA ILE A 2 54.68 -10.25 -0.36
C ILE A 2 54.33 -9.21 -1.37
N SER A 3 54.08 -9.64 -2.60
CA SER A 3 53.53 -8.76 -3.62
C SER A 3 52.04 -8.75 -3.52
N GLU A 4 51.51 -7.59 -3.18
CA GLU A 4 50.15 -7.11 -3.41
C GLU A 4 48.99 -8.10 -3.22
N CYS A 5 48.45 -8.09 -2.02
CA CYS A 5 47.07 -8.55 -1.85
C CYS A 5 46.17 -7.34 -1.92
N LEU A 6 45.54 -7.14 -3.08
CA LEU A 6 44.49 -6.20 -3.29
C LEU A 6 43.15 -6.87 -3.08
N VAL A 7 42.35 -6.34 -2.19
CA VAL A 7 40.95 -6.08 -2.47
C VAL A 7 40.42 -5.08 -1.44
N GLY A 8 40.25 -3.87 -1.84
CA GLY A 8 39.18 -2.95 -1.46
C GLY A 8 38.97 -2.60 0.00
N SER A 9 40.02 -2.26 0.73
CA SER A 9 40.10 -1.38 1.90
C SER A 9 41.52 -1.42 2.42
N GLU A 10 42.03 -0.29 2.87
CA GLU A 10 43.48 -0.13 3.15
C GLU A 10 43.95 -1.06 4.27
N MET A 11 44.66 -2.09 3.89
CA MET A 11 45.38 -2.95 4.80
C MET A 11 46.83 -2.45 4.90
N CYS A 12 47.19 -1.85 6.02
CA CYS A 12 48.57 -1.49 6.30
C CYS A 12 49.33 -2.69 6.85
N ILE A 13 50.27 -3.25 6.08
CA ILE A 13 51.24 -4.22 6.59
C ILE A 13 52.34 -3.43 7.27
N ARG A 14 52.35 -3.41 8.59
CA ARG A 14 53.43 -2.85 9.40
C ARG A 14 54.31 -3.99 9.92
N ASP A 15 55.60 -3.91 9.61
CA ASP A 15 56.71 -4.67 10.14
C ASP A 15 56.77 -6.19 9.90
N ARG A 16 57.71 -6.55 9.07
CA ARG A 16 58.27 -7.89 8.99
C ARG A 16 59.38 -8.04 10.03
N ASN A 17 59.12 -8.68 11.15
CA ASN A 17 60.17 -9.08 12.04
C ASN A 17 60.84 -10.35 11.51
N SER A 18 62.01 -10.18 10.90
CA SER A 18 62.76 -11.26 10.27
C SER A 18 63.34 -12.33 11.25
N SER A 19 63.39 -12.05 12.55
CA SER A 19 63.89 -12.98 13.57
C SER A 19 62.77 -13.94 14.08
N ASN A 20 61.51 -13.56 14.10
CA ASN A 20 60.43 -14.38 14.65
C ASN A 20 59.42 -14.90 13.60
N LYS A 21 59.62 -14.60 12.34
CA LYS A 21 58.67 -14.95 11.24
C LYS A 21 57.21 -14.58 11.51
N THR A 22 57.01 -13.50 12.25
CA THR A 22 55.65 -12.98 12.55
C THR A 22 55.28 -11.86 11.59
N LEU A 23 54.07 -11.92 11.06
CA LEU A 23 53.45 -10.87 10.30
C LEU A 23 52.40 -10.22 11.19
N ALA A 24 52.58 -8.94 11.52
CA ALA A 24 51.57 -8.16 12.21
C ALA A 24 50.70 -7.46 11.17
N ILE A 25 49.39 -7.70 11.23
CA ILE A 25 48.42 -7.07 10.37
C ILE A 25 47.54 -6.18 11.24
N THR A 26 47.54 -4.89 10.96
CA THR A 26 46.68 -3.94 11.64
C THR A 26 45.52 -3.57 10.69
N PHE A 27 44.31 -3.74 11.15
CA PHE A 27 43.13 -3.31 10.42
C PHE A 27 42.82 -1.88 10.80
N THR A 28 42.46 -1.06 9.81
CA THR A 28 41.95 0.28 10.04
C THR A 28 40.47 0.20 10.46
N ASP A 29 39.93 1.28 11.04
CA ASP A 29 38.51 1.36 11.45
C ASP A 29 37.56 1.24 10.26
N ASP A 30 38.04 1.33 9.03
CA ASP A 30 37.27 1.20 7.80
C ASP A 30 37.04 -0.25 7.36
N PHE A 31 37.58 -1.23 8.08
CA PHE A 31 37.38 -2.64 7.76
C PHE A 31 36.01 -3.11 8.20
N GLU A 32 35.23 -3.70 7.27
CA GLU A 32 33.90 -4.20 7.59
C GLU A 32 33.92 -5.47 8.47
N GLU A 33 32.87 -5.67 9.24
CA GLU A 33 32.69 -6.87 10.05
C GLU A 33 32.56 -8.09 9.17
N GLY A 34 33.13 -9.18 9.63
CA GLY A 34 32.96 -10.45 8.95
C GLY A 34 34.11 -11.39 9.14
N VAL A 35 33.98 -12.54 8.52
CA VAL A 35 35.08 -13.53 8.46
C VAL A 35 35.95 -13.17 7.30
N THR A 36 37.15 -12.65 7.59
CA THR A 36 38.16 -12.39 6.58
C THR A 36 39.14 -13.55 6.53
N MET A 37 39.52 -13.92 5.35
CA MET A 37 40.46 -15.00 5.12
C MET A 37 41.70 -14.45 4.42
N ILE A 38 42.83 -14.55 5.08
CA ILE A 38 44.14 -14.27 4.46
C ILE A 38 44.70 -15.57 3.93
N MET A 39 45.02 -15.60 2.66
CA MET A 39 45.66 -16.70 2.00
C MET A 39 47.17 -16.40 1.88
N LEU A 40 48.02 -17.20 2.52
CA LEU A 40 49.45 -17.09 2.45
C LEU A 40 49.97 -18.05 1.37
N TYR A 41 50.61 -17.50 0.36
CA TYR A 41 51.22 -18.28 -0.72
C TYR A 41 52.75 -18.25 -0.61
N ASP A 42 53.35 -19.35 -0.97
CA ASP A 42 54.77 -19.37 -1.29
C ASP A 42 54.98 -18.69 -2.65
N THR A 43 55.85 -17.70 -2.69
CA THR A 43 56.09 -16.92 -3.91
C THR A 43 56.94 -17.66 -4.94
N GLU A 44 57.67 -18.71 -4.54
CA GLU A 44 58.51 -19.50 -5.45
C GLU A 44 57.66 -20.54 -6.19
N ASP A 45 56.77 -21.24 -5.46
CA ASP A 45 55.97 -22.33 -6.02
C ASP A 45 54.48 -22.00 -6.20
N ASN A 46 54.03 -20.82 -5.81
CA ASN A 46 52.65 -20.38 -5.82
C ASN A 46 51.67 -21.34 -5.07
N VAL A 47 52.20 -21.99 -4.05
CA VAL A 47 51.46 -22.97 -3.24
C VAL A 47 50.84 -22.29 -2.03
N LEU A 48 49.54 -22.52 -1.81
CA LEU A 48 48.85 -22.05 -0.61
C LEU A 48 49.43 -22.71 0.64
N ILE A 49 50.09 -21.92 1.49
CA ILE A 49 50.70 -22.42 2.72
C ILE A 49 49.62 -22.64 3.79
N LYS A 50 48.79 -21.66 4.03
CA LYS A 50 47.71 -21.74 5.03
C LYS A 50 46.67 -20.62 4.86
N PRO A 51 45.39 -20.93 4.81
CA PRO A 51 44.37 -19.94 5.00
C PRO A 51 44.21 -19.64 6.51
N VAL A 52 44.25 -18.36 6.86
CA VAL A 52 44.01 -17.92 8.23
C VAL A 52 42.66 -17.19 8.21
N ARG A 53 41.68 -17.74 8.95
CA ARG A 53 40.40 -17.09 9.19
C ARG A 53 40.45 -16.34 10.51
N PHE A 54 39.93 -15.14 10.51
CA PHE A 54 39.69 -14.39 11.72
C PHE A 54 38.38 -13.60 11.59
N THR A 55 37.75 -13.34 12.73
CA THR A 55 36.56 -12.51 12.82
C THR A 55 36.97 -11.23 13.51
N LEU A 56 36.66 -10.10 12.90
CA LEU A 56 36.87 -8.83 13.55
C LEU A 56 35.82 -8.67 14.66
N PRO A 57 36.19 -8.21 15.86
CA PRO A 57 35.24 -7.97 16.92
C PRO A 57 34.28 -6.82 16.51
N ILE A 58 33.03 -6.94 16.88
CA ILE A 58 32.04 -5.85 16.77
C ILE A 58 32.53 -4.69 17.64
N VAL A 59 32.36 -3.47 17.19
CA VAL A 59 32.66 -2.29 17.99
C VAL A 59 31.63 -2.21 19.13
N GLU A 60 32.09 -2.38 20.37
CA GLU A 60 31.23 -2.21 21.53
C GLU A 60 30.68 -0.76 21.55
N ASN A 61 29.34 -0.63 21.63
CA ASN A 61 28.64 0.66 21.62
C ASN A 61 28.79 1.48 20.32
N GLY A 62 28.95 0.83 19.17
CA GLY A 62 28.83 1.49 17.88
C GLY A 62 27.43 2.10 17.70
N GLY A 63 27.35 3.21 16.94
CA GLY A 63 26.09 3.90 16.68
C GLY A 63 26.29 5.36 16.30
N ILE A 64 25.21 6.00 15.94
CA ILE A 64 25.15 7.43 15.56
C ILE A 64 24.71 8.24 16.78
N ALA A 65 25.58 9.09 17.31
CA ALA A 65 25.32 9.86 18.51
C ALA A 65 25.09 11.36 18.24
N THR A 66 25.59 11.88 17.12
CA THR A 66 25.58 13.31 16.80
C THR A 66 25.22 13.55 15.33
N ALA A 67 24.91 14.82 15.00
CA ALA A 67 24.69 15.22 13.60
C ALA A 67 25.92 14.99 12.71
N THR A 68 27.12 15.15 13.29
CA THR A 68 28.38 14.86 12.58
C THR A 68 28.52 13.37 12.28
N ASP A 69 28.13 12.49 13.22
CA ASP A 69 28.15 11.04 12.99
C ASP A 69 27.13 10.66 11.92
N PHE A 70 25.93 11.27 11.95
CA PHE A 70 24.93 11.00 10.92
C PHE A 70 25.40 11.46 9.54
N LYS A 71 26.04 12.64 9.44
CA LYS A 71 26.66 13.07 8.18
C LYS A 71 27.76 12.12 7.72
N ALA A 72 28.59 11.65 8.65
CA ALA A 72 29.65 10.66 8.35
C ALA A 72 29.06 9.31 7.90
N PHE A 73 27.91 8.91 8.44
CA PHE A 73 27.18 7.74 7.98
C PHE A 73 26.67 7.92 6.54
N ILE A 74 26.08 9.08 6.22
CA ILE A 74 25.66 9.40 4.83
C ILE A 74 26.85 9.26 3.88
N ASP A 75 27.98 9.86 4.23
CA ASP A 75 29.19 9.85 3.40
C ASP A 75 29.76 8.43 3.27
N ALA A 76 29.77 7.64 4.35
CA ALA A 76 30.22 6.26 4.32
C ALA A 76 29.37 5.40 3.38
N VAL A 77 28.05 5.44 3.49
CA VAL A 77 27.16 4.69 2.57
C VAL A 77 27.36 5.15 1.13
N THR A 78 27.37 6.47 0.89
CA THR A 78 27.45 7.02 -0.46
C THR A 78 28.76 6.71 -1.17
N ASN A 79 29.87 6.59 -0.42
CA ASN A 79 31.19 6.34 -0.97
C ASN A 79 31.67 4.88 -0.79
N GLY A 80 30.82 3.99 -0.28
CA GLY A 80 31.19 2.59 -0.05
C GLY A 80 32.19 2.38 1.10
N GLY A 81 32.21 3.30 2.06
CA GLY A 81 33.03 3.20 3.26
C GLY A 81 32.46 2.24 4.30
N SER A 82 33.28 1.94 5.32
CA SER A 82 32.88 1.05 6.41
C SER A 82 31.76 1.64 7.29
N LEU A 83 30.76 0.82 7.58
CA LEU A 83 29.67 1.15 8.48
C LEU A 83 29.88 0.64 9.91
N ARG A 84 31.03 0.02 10.19
CA ARG A 84 31.30 -0.68 11.45
C ARG A 84 31.06 0.19 12.69
N LYS A 85 31.56 1.41 12.70
CA LYS A 85 31.42 2.34 13.85
C LYS A 85 29.99 2.78 14.15
N PHE A 86 29.06 2.60 13.20
CA PHE A 86 27.66 2.97 13.35
C PHE A 86 26.77 1.80 13.77
N LYS A 87 27.33 0.57 13.86
CA LYS A 87 26.59 -0.65 14.10
C LYS A 87 26.64 -1.08 15.58
N ASP A 88 25.53 -1.65 16.04
CA ASP A 88 25.44 -2.36 17.32
C ASP A 88 26.00 -3.80 17.20
N THR A 89 25.92 -4.54 18.31
CA THR A 89 26.37 -5.94 18.39
C THR A 89 25.57 -6.90 17.53
N GLU A 90 24.41 -6.48 17.03
CA GLU A 90 23.57 -7.25 16.10
C GLU A 90 23.87 -6.92 14.63
N GLY A 91 24.78 -5.98 14.37
CA GLY A 91 25.13 -5.50 13.03
C GLY A 91 24.15 -4.46 12.47
N ASN A 92 23.23 -3.93 13.27
CA ASN A 92 22.32 -2.87 12.86
C ASN A 92 22.96 -1.50 13.02
N VAL A 93 22.78 -0.62 12.06
CA VAL A 93 23.09 0.80 12.23
C VAL A 93 22.03 1.39 13.18
N ILE A 94 22.47 2.02 14.27
CA ILE A 94 21.56 2.50 15.31
C ILE A 94 21.77 3.98 15.63
N LEU A 95 20.70 4.64 16.07
CA LEU A 95 20.80 5.91 16.80
C LEU A 95 21.06 5.64 18.27
N LEU A 96 21.95 6.42 18.88
CA LEU A 96 22.25 6.39 20.32
C LEU A 96 21.55 7.52 21.08
N ASN A 97 21.18 8.59 20.38
CA ASN A 97 20.51 9.76 20.90
C ASN A 97 19.59 10.36 19.83
N ASP A 98 18.75 11.31 20.25
CA ASP A 98 18.11 12.22 19.32
C ASP A 98 19.16 13.11 18.64
N ILE A 99 19.07 13.22 17.33
CA ILE A 99 20.02 13.97 16.50
C ILE A 99 19.40 15.31 16.10
N ASP A 100 20.08 16.42 16.40
CA ASP A 100 19.69 17.77 15.98
C ASP A 100 20.51 18.21 14.75
N MET A 101 19.86 18.30 13.59
CA MET A 101 20.49 18.62 12.30
C MET A 101 20.46 20.12 11.94
N LYS A 102 20.07 21.00 12.85
CA LYS A 102 19.82 22.44 12.59
C LYS A 102 20.95 23.18 11.87
N ASP A 103 22.20 22.76 12.07
CA ASP A 103 23.39 23.41 11.51
C ASP A 103 23.90 22.71 10.22
N ILE A 104 23.20 21.68 9.75
CA ILE A 104 23.59 20.88 8.57
C ILE A 104 22.46 20.88 7.55
N THR A 105 22.75 21.42 6.37
CA THR A 105 21.85 21.29 5.22
C THR A 105 22.26 20.10 4.36
N LEU A 106 21.31 19.22 4.09
CA LEU A 106 21.52 18.07 3.20
C LEU A 106 21.12 18.43 1.76
N THR A 107 22.03 18.20 0.82
CA THR A 107 21.77 18.35 -0.62
C THR A 107 21.54 17.00 -1.30
N SER A 108 21.82 15.90 -0.60
CA SER A 108 21.55 14.53 -1.02
C SER A 108 21.27 13.68 0.22
N GLY A 109 20.50 12.64 0.07
CA GLY A 109 20.25 11.64 1.11
C GLY A 109 21.33 10.57 1.17
N VAL A 110 21.08 9.56 2.00
CA VAL A 110 21.94 8.36 2.14
C VAL A 110 21.92 7.53 0.84
N GLY A 111 23.09 7.12 0.40
CA GLY A 111 23.27 6.21 -0.74
C GLY A 111 23.51 6.90 -2.08
N SER A 112 23.78 6.08 -3.08
CA SER A 112 24.08 6.51 -4.44
C SER A 112 22.89 7.16 -5.13
N LYS A 113 23.18 7.84 -6.22
CA LYS A 113 22.18 8.36 -7.13
C LYS A 113 21.39 7.23 -7.77
N VAL A 114 20.11 7.47 -7.95
CA VAL A 114 19.20 6.63 -8.72
C VAL A 114 19.01 7.28 -10.08
N THR A 115 19.05 6.50 -11.14
CA THR A 115 18.78 6.95 -12.51
C THR A 115 17.57 6.23 -13.07
N SER A 116 17.02 6.71 -14.17
CA SER A 116 15.93 6.02 -14.86
C SER A 116 16.12 6.01 -16.36
N ASN A 117 15.56 4.97 -16.95
CA ASN A 117 15.27 4.90 -18.37
C ASN A 117 13.77 4.75 -18.57
N THR A 118 13.23 5.40 -19.59
CA THR A 118 11.86 5.16 -20.02
C THR A 118 11.83 4.14 -21.13
N THR A 119 10.84 3.25 -21.08
CA THR A 119 10.59 2.35 -22.22
C THR A 119 10.25 3.16 -23.46
N SER A 120 10.51 2.60 -24.64
CA SER A 120 10.28 3.24 -25.95
C SER A 120 8.85 3.76 -26.17
N ALA A 121 7.88 3.28 -25.37
CA ALA A 121 6.49 3.75 -25.39
C ALA A 121 6.21 4.88 -24.37
N ASN A 122 7.20 5.37 -23.61
CA ASN A 122 7.03 6.36 -22.52
C ASN A 122 5.94 5.99 -21.49
N THR A 123 5.70 4.69 -21.27
CA THR A 123 4.62 4.21 -20.40
C THR A 123 5.11 3.68 -19.08
N LYS A 124 6.37 3.26 -18.97
CA LYS A 124 6.97 2.72 -17.76
C LYS A 124 8.33 3.35 -17.50
N VAL A 125 8.58 3.69 -16.23
CA VAL A 125 9.91 4.12 -15.74
C VAL A 125 10.63 2.89 -15.22
N VAL A 126 11.86 2.68 -15.67
CA VAL A 126 12.75 1.65 -15.13
C VAL A 126 13.82 2.36 -14.32
N TYR A 127 13.86 2.11 -13.03
CA TYR A 127 14.85 2.67 -12.13
C TYR A 127 16.11 1.82 -12.13
N THR A 128 17.24 2.49 -12.04
CA THR A 128 18.55 1.86 -11.84
C THR A 128 19.15 2.44 -10.57
N ILE A 129 19.31 1.60 -9.57
CA ILE A 129 19.91 1.95 -8.29
C ILE A 129 21.42 1.85 -8.44
N GLY A 130 22.14 2.83 -7.90
CA GLY A 130 23.59 2.78 -7.86
C GLY A 130 24.10 1.70 -6.88
N GLU A 131 25.35 1.30 -7.03
CA GLU A 131 25.95 0.21 -6.25
C GLU A 131 25.99 0.48 -4.73
N GLN A 132 26.10 1.75 -4.34
CA GLN A 132 26.21 2.17 -2.94
C GLN A 132 24.80 2.46 -2.37
N THR A 133 23.97 1.43 -2.30
CA THR A 133 22.62 1.50 -1.73
C THR A 133 22.62 0.87 -0.34
N PHE A 134 21.90 1.50 0.60
CA PHE A 134 21.79 0.93 1.95
C PHE A 134 20.92 -0.34 1.92
N ASN A 135 21.50 -1.47 2.30
CA ASN A 135 20.88 -2.79 2.33
C ASN A 135 20.82 -3.41 3.74
N GLY A 136 21.28 -2.68 4.76
CA GLY A 136 21.26 -3.12 6.15
C GLY A 136 20.00 -2.73 6.91
N VAL A 137 20.03 -2.95 8.21
CA VAL A 137 19.01 -2.44 9.12
C VAL A 137 19.47 -1.10 9.69
N PHE A 138 18.63 -0.07 9.54
CA PHE A 138 18.75 1.20 10.25
C PHE A 138 17.66 1.23 11.33
N ASP A 139 18.06 1.12 12.58
CA ASP A 139 17.17 1.13 13.72
C ASP A 139 17.31 2.44 14.50
N GLY A 140 16.30 3.29 14.44
CA GLY A 140 16.28 4.51 15.23
C GLY A 140 16.20 4.28 16.74
N LYS A 141 15.93 3.05 17.20
CA LYS A 141 15.77 2.70 18.64
C LYS A 141 14.76 3.61 19.37
N GLY A 142 13.83 4.23 18.62
CA GLY A 142 12.87 5.19 19.14
C GLY A 142 13.38 6.63 19.23
N HIS A 143 14.62 6.88 18.83
CA HIS A 143 15.18 8.22 18.72
C HIS A 143 14.75 8.94 17.44
N SER A 144 15.04 10.23 17.41
CA SER A 144 14.63 11.13 16.33
C SER A 144 15.82 11.80 15.64
N ILE A 145 15.63 12.13 14.36
CA ILE A 145 16.50 13.05 13.61
C ILE A 145 15.67 14.32 13.34
N ASN A 146 16.02 15.40 14.01
CA ASN A 146 15.23 16.62 14.05
C ASN A 146 15.87 17.78 13.30
N ASN A 147 15.07 18.78 12.98
CA ASN A 147 15.50 20.04 12.35
C ASN A 147 16.23 19.82 11.02
N LEU A 148 15.85 18.77 10.30
CA LEU A 148 16.38 18.51 8.97
C LEU A 148 16.06 19.68 8.03
N THR A 149 17.08 20.16 7.33
CA THR A 149 16.95 21.07 6.20
C THR A 149 17.53 20.38 4.98
N CYS A 150 16.66 20.02 4.04
CA CYS A 150 17.07 19.35 2.80
C CYS A 150 16.78 20.24 1.60
N THR A 151 17.73 20.36 0.69
CA THR A 151 17.58 21.07 -0.59
C THR A 151 17.99 20.14 -1.72
N TYR A 152 17.02 19.54 -2.37
CA TYR A 152 17.26 18.58 -3.45
C TYR A 152 17.08 19.25 -4.81
N ASN A 153 18.03 19.03 -5.69
CA ASN A 153 17.98 19.53 -7.06
C ASN A 153 17.83 18.37 -8.05
N LEU A 154 16.71 18.28 -8.71
CA LEU A 154 16.40 17.22 -9.67
C LEU A 154 17.26 17.25 -10.95
N GLU A 155 18.08 18.31 -11.13
CA GLU A 155 19.02 18.42 -12.25
C GLU A 155 20.43 17.93 -11.89
N ASP A 156 20.65 17.42 -10.69
CA ASP A 156 21.95 16.89 -10.25
C ASP A 156 22.27 15.48 -10.79
N GLY A 157 21.35 14.90 -11.56
CA GLY A 157 21.44 13.56 -12.13
C GLY A 157 20.92 12.45 -11.21
N ASN A 158 20.39 12.79 -10.03
CA ASN A 158 19.66 11.88 -9.16
C ASN A 158 18.16 12.11 -9.34
N ILE A 159 17.40 11.04 -9.52
CA ILE A 159 15.94 11.11 -9.65
C ILE A 159 15.20 10.69 -8.41
N ALA A 160 15.90 10.16 -7.40
CA ALA A 160 15.30 9.72 -6.16
C ALA A 160 15.90 10.46 -4.97
N HIS A 161 15.07 11.21 -4.27
CA HIS A 161 15.47 12.03 -3.14
C HIS A 161 14.61 11.76 -1.91
N GLY A 162 15.27 11.68 -0.77
CA GLY A 162 14.71 11.51 0.57
C GLY A 162 15.84 11.55 1.59
N LEU A 163 15.57 11.31 2.85
CA LEU A 163 16.64 11.11 3.83
C LEU A 163 17.54 9.95 3.39
N PHE A 164 16.95 8.94 2.74
CA PHE A 164 17.62 7.92 1.93
C PHE A 164 17.23 8.12 0.46
N ASN A 165 18.21 8.21 -0.42
CA ASN A 165 17.95 8.28 -1.86
C ASN A 165 17.26 7.00 -2.34
N SER A 166 17.80 5.86 -1.90
CA SER A 166 17.22 4.53 -2.13
C SER A 166 17.43 3.59 -0.95
N LEU A 167 16.54 2.64 -0.83
CA LEU A 167 16.65 1.51 0.09
C LEU A 167 16.61 0.24 -0.73
N GLY A 168 17.64 -0.59 -0.62
CA GLY A 168 17.70 -1.86 -1.36
C GLY A 168 16.78 -2.93 -0.76
N SER A 169 16.59 -4.02 -1.48
CA SER A 169 15.59 -5.06 -1.18
C SER A 169 15.74 -5.74 0.19
N SER A 170 16.95 -5.81 0.72
CA SER A 170 17.22 -6.31 2.08
C SER A 170 17.22 -5.20 3.14
N GLY A 171 17.11 -3.94 2.73
CA GLY A 171 17.18 -2.79 3.63
C GLY A 171 15.93 -2.67 4.50
N ILE A 172 16.12 -2.32 5.76
CA ILE A 172 15.05 -2.07 6.72
C ILE A 172 15.33 -0.77 7.45
N ILE A 173 14.37 0.15 7.45
CA ILE A 173 14.38 1.31 8.33
C ILE A 173 13.27 1.14 9.35
N ARG A 174 13.62 1.22 10.64
CA ARG A 174 12.62 1.00 11.69
C ARG A 174 12.81 1.90 12.92
N ASN A 175 11.73 2.06 13.68
CA ASN A 175 11.71 2.75 14.98
C ASN A 175 12.33 4.15 14.92
N LEU A 176 12.09 4.89 13.85
CA LEU A 176 12.72 6.18 13.56
C LEU A 176 11.67 7.29 13.47
N VAL A 177 11.96 8.42 14.10
CA VAL A 177 11.21 9.66 13.91
C VAL A 177 12.09 10.67 13.15
N VAL A 178 11.55 11.28 12.10
CA VAL A 178 12.27 12.32 11.35
C VAL A 178 11.43 13.59 11.25
N SER A 179 12.06 14.77 11.39
CA SER A 179 11.35 16.05 11.31
C SER A 179 12.18 17.14 10.65
N GLY A 180 11.52 18.05 9.95
CA GLY A 180 12.17 19.17 9.28
C GLY A 180 11.46 19.58 7.99
N ASN A 181 12.23 20.11 7.05
CA ASN A 181 11.72 20.57 5.77
C ASN A 181 12.63 20.11 4.62
N ALA A 182 12.03 19.72 3.51
CA ALA A 182 12.74 19.44 2.28
C ALA A 182 12.14 20.26 1.13
N THR A 183 12.98 21.02 0.46
CA THR A 183 12.63 21.80 -0.73
C THR A 183 13.23 21.13 -1.95
N ILE A 184 12.39 20.89 -2.94
CA ILE A 184 12.76 20.20 -4.18
C ILE A 184 12.70 21.20 -5.33
N THR A 185 13.81 21.41 -6.02
CA THR A 185 13.97 22.39 -7.11
C THR A 185 14.42 21.72 -8.40
N GLY A 186 14.51 22.52 -9.46
CA GLY A 186 14.97 22.06 -10.77
C GLY A 186 13.87 21.44 -11.62
N LYS A 187 14.28 20.99 -12.81
CA LYS A 187 13.38 20.37 -13.78
C LYS A 187 13.26 18.88 -13.51
N ALA A 188 12.06 18.43 -13.17
CA ALA A 188 11.83 17.04 -12.85
C ALA A 188 12.02 16.12 -14.07
N PRO A 189 12.92 15.14 -13.98
CA PRO A 189 12.99 14.06 -14.95
C PRO A 189 11.76 13.15 -14.85
N GLN A 190 11.60 12.27 -15.83
CA GLN A 190 10.51 11.30 -15.81
C GLN A 190 10.63 10.37 -14.61
N GLY A 191 9.54 10.28 -13.83
CA GLY A 191 9.46 9.37 -12.70
C GLY A 191 10.28 9.80 -11.49
N ALA A 192 10.62 11.08 -11.34
CA ALA A 192 11.31 11.55 -10.15
C ALA A 192 10.60 11.07 -8.87
N ALA A 193 11.35 10.42 -7.98
CA ALA A 193 10.83 9.77 -6.78
C ALA A 193 11.27 10.55 -5.55
N ILE A 194 10.33 11.14 -4.81
CA ILE A 194 10.61 12.03 -3.69
C ILE A 194 9.87 11.52 -2.46
N GLY A 195 10.61 11.24 -1.41
CA GLY A 195 10.02 10.82 -0.13
C GLY A 195 10.57 11.64 1.04
N GLY A 196 9.80 11.79 2.09
CA GLY A 196 10.32 12.37 3.33
C GLY A 196 11.41 11.48 3.93
N LEU A 197 11.21 10.18 3.88
CA LEU A 197 12.17 9.21 4.36
C LEU A 197 12.98 8.58 3.23
N ILE A 198 12.33 8.07 2.19
CA ILE A 198 13.00 7.34 1.09
C ILE A 198 12.49 7.81 -0.27
N GLY A 199 13.42 8.12 -1.19
CA GLY A 199 13.05 8.41 -2.58
C GLY A 199 12.52 7.16 -3.30
N TYR A 200 13.34 6.13 -3.42
CA TYR A 200 13.01 4.87 -4.08
C TYR A 200 13.23 3.68 -3.12
N CYS A 201 12.17 2.95 -2.83
CA CYS A 201 12.13 1.93 -1.79
C CYS A 201 11.90 0.53 -2.36
N GLU A 202 12.89 -0.35 -2.28
CA GLU A 202 12.74 -1.80 -2.49
C GLU A 202 12.66 -2.55 -1.16
N GLY A 203 13.11 -1.93 -0.06
CA GLY A 203 13.13 -2.51 1.28
C GLY A 203 11.88 -2.27 2.09
N SER A 204 12.02 -2.31 3.41
CA SER A 204 10.89 -2.17 4.35
C SER A 204 11.04 -0.95 5.26
N ILE A 205 9.91 -0.29 5.55
CA ILE A 205 9.80 0.79 6.54
C ILE A 205 8.84 0.33 7.62
N LEU A 206 9.28 0.26 8.87
CA LEU A 206 8.51 -0.29 9.98
C LEU A 206 8.52 0.65 11.19
N ALA A 207 7.39 0.91 11.80
CA ALA A 207 7.28 1.73 13.02
C ALA A 207 8.02 3.09 12.91
N CYS A 208 7.92 3.74 11.75
CA CYS A 208 8.55 5.04 11.50
C CYS A 208 7.53 6.17 11.48
N THR A 209 7.94 7.35 11.94
CA THR A 209 7.14 8.57 11.86
C THR A 209 7.89 9.63 11.06
N ASN A 210 7.29 10.09 9.98
CA ASN A 210 7.77 11.21 9.20
C ASN A 210 7.03 12.50 9.58
N LYS A 211 7.79 13.57 9.88
CA LYS A 211 7.31 14.93 10.10
C LYS A 211 8.05 15.94 9.20
N ILE A 212 8.67 15.45 8.14
CA ILE A 212 9.32 16.33 7.15
C ILE A 212 8.25 16.88 6.23
N ASN A 213 8.15 18.20 6.14
CA ASN A 213 7.35 18.85 5.13
C ASN A 213 8.09 18.81 3.78
N LEU A 214 7.43 18.34 2.76
CA LEU A 214 7.96 18.33 1.39
C LEU A 214 7.36 19.47 0.58
N SER A 215 8.20 20.34 0.03
CA SER A 215 7.80 21.42 -0.89
C SER A 215 8.44 21.21 -2.26
N PHE A 216 7.61 20.93 -3.26
CA PHE A 216 8.07 20.87 -4.64
C PHE A 216 7.96 22.25 -5.29
N GLU A 217 9.09 22.87 -5.56
CA GLU A 217 9.23 24.18 -6.20
C GLU A 217 9.82 24.09 -7.62
N GLY A 218 10.02 22.88 -8.10
CA GLY A 218 10.58 22.62 -9.42
C GLY A 218 9.55 22.75 -10.55
N THR A 219 10.01 22.45 -11.75
CA THR A 219 9.16 22.39 -12.94
C THR A 219 9.01 20.96 -13.43
N ASN A 220 7.82 20.61 -13.91
CA ASN A 220 7.59 19.31 -14.51
C ASN A 220 7.71 19.40 -16.04
N ALA A 221 8.65 18.65 -16.61
CA ALA A 221 8.91 18.67 -18.04
C ALA A 221 8.50 17.40 -18.78
N ALA A 222 8.03 16.39 -18.06
CA ALA A 222 7.86 15.05 -18.59
C ALA A 222 6.41 14.55 -18.53
N ASN A 223 6.07 13.62 -19.42
CA ASN A 223 4.76 12.98 -19.48
C ASN A 223 4.49 12.05 -18.28
N ILE A 224 5.54 11.50 -17.67
CA ILE A 224 5.48 10.72 -16.44
C ILE A 224 6.13 11.56 -15.36
N GLY A 225 5.32 12.14 -14.51
CA GLY A 225 5.77 13.16 -13.57
C GLY A 225 6.35 12.63 -12.29
N VAL A 226 6.43 13.55 -11.34
CA VAL A 226 6.96 13.35 -10.00
C VAL A 226 6.08 12.38 -9.20
N ARG A 227 6.72 11.54 -8.42
CA ARG A 227 6.11 10.61 -7.47
C ARG A 227 6.55 11.03 -6.07
N MET A 228 5.68 11.68 -5.33
CA MET A 228 6.00 12.26 -4.03
C MET A 228 5.17 11.60 -2.92
N GLY A 229 5.84 11.10 -1.89
CA GLY A 229 5.19 10.46 -0.75
C GLY A 229 5.76 10.92 0.58
N GLY A 230 4.94 10.95 1.61
CA GLY A 230 5.40 11.34 2.95
C GLY A 230 6.51 10.43 3.46
N LEU A 231 6.39 9.13 3.27
CA LEU A 231 7.44 8.16 3.60
C LEU A 231 8.27 7.78 2.37
N ALA A 232 7.63 7.33 1.30
CA ALA A 232 8.34 6.87 0.10
C ALA A 232 7.83 7.55 -1.18
N GLY A 233 8.72 8.01 -2.04
CA GLY A 233 8.35 8.50 -3.37
C GLY A 233 7.80 7.38 -4.24
N VAL A 234 8.54 6.30 -4.34
CA VAL A 234 8.14 5.05 -4.99
C VAL A 234 8.37 3.89 -4.03
N LEU A 235 7.34 3.07 -3.85
CA LEU A 235 7.45 1.75 -3.24
C LEU A 235 7.49 0.72 -4.37
N TYR A 236 8.67 0.12 -4.56
CA TYR A 236 8.92 -0.84 -5.62
C TYR A 236 8.96 -2.29 -5.11
N GLY A 237 9.13 -2.49 -3.81
CA GLY A 237 9.16 -3.82 -3.21
C GLY A 237 8.86 -3.79 -1.72
N ASN A 238 8.79 -4.94 -1.10
CA ASN A 238 8.53 -5.11 0.32
C ASN A 238 7.36 -4.25 0.89
N LYS A 239 7.56 -3.55 2.02
CA LYS A 239 6.43 -3.01 2.76
C LYS A 239 6.70 -1.71 3.50
N ILE A 240 5.62 -0.96 3.70
CA ILE A 240 5.53 0.14 4.65
C ILE A 240 4.51 -0.27 5.74
N GLY A 241 4.97 -0.43 6.97
CA GLY A 241 4.23 -1.17 7.99
C GLY A 241 4.18 -2.67 7.67
N ASP A 242 3.33 -3.40 8.36
CA ASP A 242 3.05 -4.80 8.05
C ASP A 242 1.63 -5.19 8.51
N THR A 243 1.38 -6.47 8.74
CA THR A 243 0.09 -6.98 9.20
C THR A 243 -0.19 -6.74 10.69
N THR A 244 0.72 -6.06 11.40
CA THR A 244 0.60 -5.73 12.82
C THR A 244 0.60 -4.22 13.04
N GLN A 245 -0.26 -3.74 13.92
CA GLN A 245 -0.37 -2.32 14.23
C GLN A 245 0.92 -1.74 14.84
N THR A 246 1.69 -2.54 15.56
CA THR A 246 2.95 -2.12 16.19
C THR A 246 4.02 -1.69 15.18
N ASN A 247 3.99 -2.22 13.97
CA ASN A 247 4.90 -1.87 12.88
C ASN A 247 4.32 -0.81 11.93
N GLY A 248 3.14 -0.26 12.24
CA GLY A 248 2.50 0.80 11.47
C GLY A 248 3.35 2.06 11.39
N CYS A 249 3.25 2.76 10.27
CA CYS A 249 4.01 3.96 10.01
C CYS A 249 3.11 5.19 9.96
N ILE A 250 3.66 6.36 10.33
CA ILE A 250 2.90 7.61 10.42
C ILE A 250 3.56 8.68 9.55
N ASN A 251 2.77 9.38 8.75
CA ASN A 251 3.18 10.64 8.14
C ASN A 251 2.43 11.80 8.80
N GLU A 252 3.17 12.74 9.37
CA GLU A 252 2.66 14.01 9.90
C GLU A 252 3.14 15.21 9.07
N GLY A 253 4.08 14.98 8.13
CA GLY A 253 4.60 16.02 7.25
C GLY A 253 3.63 16.38 6.12
N ASN A 254 3.54 17.65 5.79
CA ASN A 254 2.73 18.15 4.70
C ASN A 254 3.46 17.98 3.35
N LEU A 255 2.70 17.70 2.30
CA LEU A 255 3.17 17.64 0.93
C LEU A 255 2.57 18.80 0.14
N THR A 256 3.40 19.74 -0.27
CA THR A 256 2.99 20.89 -1.07
C THR A 256 3.64 20.88 -2.43
N CYS A 257 2.90 21.29 -3.42
CA CYS A 257 3.38 21.44 -4.77
C CYS A 257 3.12 22.88 -5.22
N GLY A 258 4.15 23.56 -5.69
CA GLY A 258 4.01 24.89 -6.28
C GLY A 258 3.27 24.84 -7.64
N ASN A 259 3.10 25.98 -8.25
CA ASN A 259 2.41 26.11 -9.54
C ASN A 259 3.12 25.29 -10.64
N ILE A 260 2.61 24.11 -10.91
CA ILE A 260 3.11 23.28 -12.02
C ILE A 260 2.37 23.66 -13.29
N VAL A 261 3.11 24.24 -14.23
CA VAL A 261 2.59 24.47 -15.57
C VAL A 261 2.72 23.19 -16.38
N ASN A 262 1.61 22.54 -16.62
CA ASN A 262 1.58 21.34 -17.44
C ASN A 262 1.48 21.72 -18.92
N THR A 263 2.61 21.71 -19.63
CA THR A 263 2.71 22.10 -21.06
C THR A 263 2.55 20.93 -22.04
N GLY A 264 2.44 19.69 -21.54
CA GLY A 264 2.42 18.49 -22.38
C GLY A 264 1.03 18.06 -22.86
N SER A 265 0.94 17.60 -24.09
CA SER A 265 -0.29 17.06 -24.69
C SER A 265 -0.70 15.66 -24.15
N GLY A 266 0.15 15.01 -23.34
CA GLY A 266 -0.03 13.65 -22.81
C GLY A 266 -0.10 13.54 -21.28
N ALA A 267 -0.46 14.57 -20.60
CA ALA A 267 -0.30 14.80 -19.17
C ALA A 267 -1.22 13.98 -18.22
N TYR A 268 -1.48 12.74 -18.51
CA TYR A 268 -2.44 11.93 -17.73
C TYR A 268 -1.98 11.51 -16.33
N SER A 269 -0.74 11.75 -15.96
CA SER A 269 -0.22 11.35 -14.65
C SER A 269 1.05 12.11 -14.25
N ALA A 270 1.07 13.40 -14.52
CA ALA A 270 2.27 14.21 -14.32
C ALA A 270 2.75 14.26 -12.87
N PHE A 271 1.85 14.16 -11.90
CA PHE A 271 2.19 14.24 -10.50
C PHE A 271 1.39 13.22 -9.69
N ASN A 272 2.09 12.44 -8.85
CA ASN A 272 1.46 11.48 -7.95
C ASN A 272 1.89 11.81 -6.52
N GLN A 273 0.95 12.25 -5.70
CA GLN A 273 1.19 12.59 -4.30
C GLN A 273 0.42 11.64 -3.40
N GLY A 274 1.10 11.04 -2.44
CA GLY A 274 0.49 10.21 -1.43
C GLY A 274 1.01 10.52 -0.05
N GLY A 275 0.16 10.55 0.95
CA GLY A 275 0.58 10.81 2.32
C GLY A 275 1.61 9.79 2.83
N ILE A 276 1.55 8.58 2.34
CA ILE A 276 2.48 7.50 2.67
C ILE A 276 3.41 7.23 1.48
N ALA A 277 2.87 6.91 0.31
CA ALA A 277 3.66 6.64 -0.89
C ALA A 277 3.13 7.39 -2.11
N GLY A 278 4.03 7.96 -2.93
CA GLY A 278 3.63 8.60 -4.18
C GLY A 278 3.10 7.58 -5.20
N TYR A 279 3.77 6.45 -5.31
CA TYR A 279 3.48 5.42 -6.29
C TYR A 279 3.87 4.03 -5.79
N ILE A 280 3.04 3.03 -6.04
CA ILE A 280 3.34 1.62 -5.78
C ILE A 280 3.42 0.89 -7.12
N GLU A 281 4.54 0.20 -7.39
CA GLU A 281 4.88 -0.26 -8.75
C GLU A 281 4.98 -1.78 -8.91
N ILE A 282 4.98 -2.57 -7.84
CA ILE A 282 5.13 -4.03 -7.90
C ILE A 282 4.07 -4.76 -7.07
N ASP A 283 3.65 -5.95 -7.53
CA ASP A 283 2.56 -6.73 -6.94
C ASP A 283 2.81 -7.15 -5.48
N GLU A 284 4.03 -7.45 -5.12
CA GLU A 284 4.41 -7.87 -3.77
C GLU A 284 4.46 -6.71 -2.77
N ALA A 285 4.37 -5.47 -3.24
CA ALA A 285 4.42 -4.30 -2.37
C ALA A 285 3.16 -4.20 -1.50
N TYR A 286 3.38 -3.87 -0.24
CA TYR A 286 2.32 -3.82 0.76
C TYR A 286 2.39 -2.56 1.64
N ILE A 287 1.26 -1.94 1.89
CA ILE A 287 1.11 -0.90 2.92
C ILE A 287 0.08 -1.37 3.94
N GLY A 288 0.49 -1.44 5.22
CA GLY A 288 -0.39 -1.84 6.30
C GLY A 288 -0.26 -0.99 7.56
N TYR A 289 -1.40 -0.70 8.19
CA TYR A 289 -1.48 0.12 9.40
C TYR A 289 -0.77 1.48 9.29
N ALA A 290 -0.75 2.06 8.08
CA ALA A 290 -0.18 3.37 7.85
C ALA A 290 -1.20 4.47 8.15
N ILE A 291 -0.74 5.56 8.79
CA ILE A 291 -1.59 6.71 9.12
C ILE A 291 -1.00 7.96 8.48
N ASN A 292 -1.79 8.62 7.65
CA ASN A 292 -1.44 9.96 7.16
C ASN A 292 -2.20 11.02 7.94
N LYS A 293 -1.47 11.95 8.55
CA LYS A 293 -2.00 13.15 9.21
C LYS A 293 -1.60 14.42 8.47
N GLY A 294 -0.62 14.33 7.58
CA GLY A 294 -0.16 15.47 6.79
C GLY A 294 -1.15 15.87 5.70
N ASN A 295 -1.24 17.16 5.45
CA ASN A 295 -2.06 17.68 4.37
C ASN A 295 -1.36 17.52 3.01
N ILE A 296 -2.13 17.30 1.97
CA ILE A 296 -1.64 17.09 0.62
C ILE A 296 -2.27 18.09 -0.34
N SER A 297 -1.43 18.89 -0.97
CA SER A 297 -1.81 19.72 -2.12
C SER A 297 -1.44 18.97 -3.41
N ALA A 298 -2.44 18.64 -4.20
CA ALA A 298 -2.30 17.86 -5.43
C ALA A 298 -2.77 18.67 -6.65
N PRO A 299 -2.04 19.69 -7.09
CA PRO A 299 -2.53 20.67 -8.06
C PRO A 299 -2.77 20.08 -9.45
N SER A 300 -1.98 19.11 -9.91
CA SER A 300 -2.00 18.71 -11.33
C SER A 300 -1.89 17.22 -11.59
N GLY A 301 -2.35 16.38 -10.67
CA GLY A 301 -2.17 14.95 -10.84
C GLY A 301 -3.07 14.09 -9.98
N ARG A 302 -2.50 13.02 -9.45
CA ARG A 302 -3.18 12.10 -8.56
C ARG A 302 -2.76 12.38 -7.12
N GLY A 303 -3.71 12.72 -6.27
CA GLY A 303 -3.50 12.93 -4.85
C GLY A 303 -4.31 11.95 -4.01
N GLY A 304 -3.69 11.32 -3.03
CA GLY A 304 -4.38 10.41 -2.11
C GLY A 304 -3.79 10.43 -0.72
N GLY A 305 -4.62 10.29 0.29
CA GLY A 305 -4.19 10.33 1.68
C GLY A 305 -3.16 9.25 2.03
N ILE A 306 -3.25 8.09 1.40
CA ILE A 306 -2.28 7.01 1.55
C ILE A 306 -1.37 6.94 0.32
N VAL A 307 -1.93 6.86 -0.87
CA VAL A 307 -1.15 6.69 -2.09
C VAL A 307 -1.61 7.59 -3.24
N GLY A 308 -0.67 8.17 -3.97
CA GLY A 308 -0.99 8.89 -5.21
C GLY A 308 -1.54 7.94 -6.27
N THR A 309 -0.83 6.84 -6.51
CA THR A 309 -1.28 5.77 -7.43
C THR A 309 -0.91 4.39 -6.88
N LEU A 310 -1.91 3.55 -6.75
CA LEU A 310 -1.78 2.12 -6.56
C LEU A 310 -1.78 1.45 -7.94
N GLN A 311 -0.59 1.31 -8.52
CA GLN A 311 -0.42 0.64 -9.81
C GLN A 311 -0.42 -0.87 -9.65
N GLU A 312 0.26 -1.34 -8.63
CA GLU A 312 0.44 -2.72 -8.22
C GLU A 312 0.35 -2.82 -6.70
N GLY A 313 0.36 -4.01 -6.11
CA GLY A 313 0.39 -4.21 -4.66
C GLY A 313 -0.96 -4.10 -3.96
N THR A 314 -0.90 -4.01 -2.62
CA THR A 314 -2.08 -4.00 -1.75
C THR A 314 -1.93 -2.97 -0.62
N ILE A 315 -3.03 -2.32 -0.26
CA ILE A 315 -3.12 -1.42 0.90
C ILE A 315 -4.21 -1.91 1.83
N GLU A 316 -3.86 -2.10 3.11
CA GLU A 316 -4.80 -2.58 4.11
C GLU A 316 -4.69 -1.81 5.44
N ASN A 317 -5.80 -1.76 6.18
CA ASN A 317 -5.85 -1.28 7.57
C ASN A 317 -5.22 0.11 7.78
N SER A 318 -5.27 0.97 6.79
CA SER A 318 -4.59 2.26 6.78
C SER A 318 -5.58 3.42 6.88
N THR A 319 -5.15 4.53 7.49
CA THR A 319 -6.04 5.66 7.79
C THR A 319 -5.49 6.96 7.24
N ASN A 320 -6.33 7.74 6.58
CA ASN A 320 -6.06 9.14 6.28
C ASN A 320 -6.82 10.07 7.24
N GLU A 321 -6.10 10.97 7.88
CA GLU A 321 -6.63 12.05 8.72
C GLU A 321 -6.33 13.44 8.10
N GLY A 322 -5.44 13.51 7.12
CA GLY A 322 -5.01 14.75 6.48
C GLY A 322 -5.98 15.26 5.42
N LEU A 323 -5.97 16.57 5.20
CA LEU A 323 -6.70 17.22 4.11
C LEU A 323 -6.06 16.90 2.75
N ILE A 324 -6.85 16.48 1.80
CA ILE A 324 -6.45 16.34 0.40
C ILE A 324 -7.13 17.45 -0.40
N GLN A 325 -6.33 18.35 -0.96
CA GLN A 325 -6.87 19.52 -1.65
C GLN A 325 -6.15 19.75 -2.98
N ASP A 326 -6.90 19.99 -4.04
CA ASP A 326 -6.30 20.51 -5.26
C ASP A 326 -6.10 22.04 -5.19
N ASP A 327 -5.12 22.58 -5.95
CA ASP A 327 -4.85 24.00 -5.96
C ASP A 327 -5.71 24.71 -7.02
N VAL A 328 -6.18 25.93 -6.63
CA VAL A 328 -6.99 26.83 -7.48
C VAL A 328 -6.20 27.39 -8.66
N ASN A 329 -4.88 27.49 -8.54
CA ASN A 329 -4.03 28.25 -9.44
C ASN A 329 -3.50 27.46 -10.64
N ASP A 330 -3.99 26.24 -10.83
CA ASP A 330 -3.59 25.42 -11.96
C ASP A 330 -3.99 26.04 -13.29
N VAL A 331 -3.01 26.44 -14.07
CA VAL A 331 -3.22 26.95 -15.43
C VAL A 331 -3.21 25.80 -16.42
N PHE A 332 -4.40 25.35 -16.83
CA PHE A 332 -4.55 24.39 -17.93
C PHE A 332 -4.79 25.11 -19.26
N ALA A 333 -4.20 24.59 -20.32
CA ALA A 333 -4.37 25.11 -21.67
C ALA A 333 -5.81 24.99 -22.22
N SER A 334 -6.67 24.16 -21.63
CA SER A 334 -8.10 24.04 -21.95
C SER A 334 -8.91 23.33 -20.87
N ASN A 335 -10.19 23.69 -20.70
CA ASN A 335 -11.08 23.07 -19.72
C ASN A 335 -11.27 21.56 -19.91
N SER A 336 -11.28 21.07 -21.15
CA SER A 336 -11.45 19.63 -21.45
C SER A 336 -10.29 18.76 -20.97
N LYS A 337 -9.11 19.33 -20.69
CA LYS A 337 -7.95 18.60 -20.17
C LYS A 337 -7.94 18.50 -18.65
N ARG A 338 -8.60 19.42 -17.93
CA ARG A 338 -8.67 19.42 -16.45
C ARG A 338 -9.29 18.13 -15.89
N TYR A 339 -10.42 17.75 -16.42
CA TYR A 339 -11.19 16.59 -15.92
C TYR A 339 -10.45 15.25 -16.05
N ASN A 340 -9.51 15.15 -16.97
CA ASN A 340 -8.78 13.93 -17.21
C ASN A 340 -7.49 13.79 -16.39
N VAL A 341 -7.01 14.88 -15.81
CA VAL A 341 -5.68 14.97 -15.21
C VAL A 341 -5.73 14.88 -13.69
N LYS A 342 -6.66 15.60 -13.06
CA LYS A 342 -6.78 15.62 -11.60
C LYS A 342 -7.64 14.48 -11.09
N ARG A 343 -7.08 13.74 -10.14
CA ARG A 343 -7.73 12.62 -9.47
C ARG A 343 -7.34 12.64 -8.01
N ILE A 344 -8.25 13.07 -7.16
CA ILE A 344 -7.99 13.15 -5.74
C ILE A 344 -8.92 12.24 -4.96
N GLY A 345 -8.37 11.55 -3.99
CA GLY A 345 -9.13 10.64 -3.14
C GLY A 345 -8.64 10.68 -1.70
N GLY A 346 -9.54 10.49 -0.77
CA GLY A 346 -9.19 10.46 0.65
C GLY A 346 -8.15 9.38 0.99
N LEU A 347 -8.12 8.29 0.23
CA LEU A 347 -7.14 7.21 0.41
C LEU A 347 -6.18 7.09 -0.77
N ALA A 348 -6.70 7.08 -2.02
CA ALA A 348 -5.88 6.93 -3.21
C ALA A 348 -6.29 7.91 -4.32
N GLY A 349 -5.33 8.50 -5.02
CA GLY A 349 -5.60 9.30 -6.21
C GLY A 349 -6.06 8.43 -7.38
N GLY A 350 -5.49 7.24 -7.53
CA GLY A 350 -5.91 6.23 -8.49
C GLY A 350 -5.56 4.82 -8.09
N ILE A 351 -6.42 3.88 -8.44
CA ILE A 351 -6.20 2.43 -8.28
C ILE A 351 -6.27 1.78 -9.66
N ASN A 352 -5.29 0.97 -9.99
CA ASN A 352 -5.24 0.21 -11.22
C ASN A 352 -6.10 -1.08 -11.15
N THR A 353 -6.25 -1.70 -12.30
CA THR A 353 -7.06 -2.92 -12.44
C THR A 353 -6.57 -4.04 -11.52
N ASP A 354 -7.53 -4.69 -10.86
CA ASP A 354 -7.33 -5.87 -10.00
C ASP A 354 -6.43 -5.62 -8.76
N LYS A 355 -6.28 -4.36 -8.31
CA LYS A 355 -5.55 -4.00 -7.09
C LYS A 355 -6.51 -3.68 -5.95
N TYR A 356 -6.05 -3.86 -4.71
CA TYR A 356 -6.91 -3.87 -3.54
C TYR A 356 -6.61 -2.75 -2.55
N LEU A 357 -7.67 -2.09 -2.12
CA LEU A 357 -7.72 -1.19 -0.97
C LEU A 357 -8.72 -1.77 0.02
N LYS A 358 -8.25 -2.24 1.18
CA LYS A 358 -9.05 -2.99 2.15
C LYS A 358 -9.02 -2.41 3.55
N ASN A 359 -10.15 -2.44 4.25
CA ASN A 359 -10.25 -2.08 5.67
C ASN A 359 -9.64 -0.70 5.99
N CYS A 360 -9.68 0.24 5.04
CA CYS A 360 -9.06 1.54 5.19
C CYS A 360 -10.10 2.61 5.58
N ILE A 361 -9.62 3.64 6.29
CA ILE A 361 -10.50 4.70 6.80
C ILE A 361 -10.02 6.04 6.26
N ASN A 362 -10.92 6.81 5.67
CA ASN A 362 -10.71 8.22 5.42
C ASN A 362 -11.47 9.08 6.43
N ASN A 363 -10.75 9.71 7.33
CA ASN A 363 -11.24 10.74 8.24
C ASN A 363 -10.91 12.15 7.74
N GLY A 364 -10.01 12.27 6.77
CA GLY A 364 -9.58 13.53 6.19
C GLY A 364 -10.57 14.07 5.16
N ASN A 365 -10.59 15.38 4.99
CA ASN A 365 -11.44 16.02 4.00
C ASN A 365 -10.81 15.97 2.60
N VAL A 366 -11.66 15.98 1.57
CA VAL A 366 -11.25 16.02 0.16
C VAL A 366 -11.90 17.23 -0.50
N TYR A 367 -11.09 18.24 -0.86
CA TYR A 367 -11.58 19.46 -1.48
C TYR A 367 -11.05 19.59 -2.90
N SER A 368 -11.96 19.59 -3.86
CA SER A 368 -11.65 19.72 -5.28
C SER A 368 -12.31 20.96 -5.87
N GLN A 369 -11.47 21.85 -6.35
CA GLN A 369 -11.90 23.00 -7.14
C GLN A 369 -11.75 22.65 -8.63
N ASN A 370 -12.51 23.30 -9.48
CA ASN A 370 -12.36 23.20 -10.93
C ASN A 370 -12.64 21.80 -11.56
N GLY A 371 -13.52 21.02 -10.96
CA GLY A 371 -14.07 19.85 -11.63
C GLY A 371 -13.16 18.64 -11.73
N SER A 372 -12.26 18.45 -10.76
CA SER A 372 -11.46 17.23 -10.65
C SER A 372 -12.31 16.02 -10.26
N ARG A 373 -11.81 14.82 -10.54
CA ARG A 373 -12.38 13.59 -10.00
C ARG A 373 -12.03 13.52 -8.52
N ALA A 374 -13.02 13.70 -7.67
CA ALA A 374 -12.84 13.68 -6.22
C ALA A 374 -13.66 12.56 -5.59
N GLY A 375 -13.04 11.78 -4.72
CA GLY A 375 -13.73 10.70 -4.02
C GLY A 375 -13.31 10.57 -2.57
N GLY A 376 -14.19 10.10 -1.71
CA GLY A 376 -13.88 9.82 -0.32
C GLY A 376 -12.83 8.73 -0.15
N PHE A 377 -12.82 7.76 -1.04
CA PHE A 377 -11.78 6.73 -1.10
C PHE A 377 -10.79 7.01 -2.24
N VAL A 378 -11.29 7.12 -3.48
CA VAL A 378 -10.44 7.09 -4.69
C VAL A 378 -10.87 8.15 -5.70
N GLY A 379 -9.92 8.90 -6.25
CA GLY A 379 -10.20 9.81 -7.36
C GLY A 379 -10.57 9.07 -8.65
N HIS A 380 -9.83 7.99 -8.97
CA HIS A 380 -10.10 7.12 -10.14
C HIS A 380 -9.93 5.66 -9.75
N ASN A 381 -11.02 4.93 -9.71
CA ASN A 381 -11.01 3.50 -9.39
C ASN A 381 -11.09 2.62 -10.64
N ALA A 382 -10.16 1.68 -10.77
CA ALA A 382 -10.24 0.55 -11.69
C ALA A 382 -10.01 -0.79 -10.95
N GLY A 383 -9.78 -0.75 -9.64
CA GLY A 383 -9.53 -1.90 -8.77
C GLY A 383 -10.63 -2.09 -7.72
N PHE A 384 -10.30 -2.77 -6.64
CA PHE A 384 -11.22 -3.15 -5.58
C PHE A 384 -11.07 -2.28 -4.35
N VAL A 385 -12.18 -1.77 -3.83
CA VAL A 385 -12.29 -1.05 -2.56
C VAL A 385 -13.21 -1.86 -1.66
N GLN A 386 -12.69 -2.42 -0.58
CA GLN A 386 -13.42 -3.38 0.25
C GLN A 386 -13.37 -2.99 1.73
N SER A 387 -14.49 -3.03 2.40
CA SER A 387 -14.63 -2.78 3.85
C SER A 387 -13.99 -1.45 4.29
N CYS A 388 -14.09 -0.43 3.45
CA CYS A 388 -13.53 0.90 3.72
C CYS A 388 -14.58 1.84 4.28
N THR A 389 -14.15 2.80 5.11
CA THR A 389 -15.03 3.82 5.72
C THR A 389 -14.57 5.21 5.30
N ASN A 390 -15.51 6.06 4.87
CA ASN A 390 -15.26 7.49 4.68
C ASN A 390 -16.08 8.30 5.69
N ASN A 391 -15.38 9.02 6.55
CA ASN A 391 -15.97 9.95 7.52
C ASN A 391 -15.69 11.42 7.14
N GLY A 392 -14.82 11.64 6.15
CA GLY A 392 -14.40 12.98 5.72
C GLY A 392 -15.47 13.70 4.90
N ILE A 393 -15.29 15.02 4.79
CA ILE A 393 -16.13 15.90 3.98
C ILE A 393 -15.56 15.93 2.56
N ILE A 394 -16.41 15.70 1.57
CA ILE A 394 -16.04 15.77 0.15
C ILE A 394 -16.71 16.99 -0.47
N LEU A 395 -15.93 17.98 -0.87
CA LEU A 395 -16.43 19.14 -1.59
C LEU A 395 -15.84 19.17 -3.00
N SER A 396 -16.69 19.31 -4.00
CA SER A 396 -16.25 19.43 -5.39
C SER A 396 -17.21 20.27 -6.21
N ASP A 397 -16.66 21.06 -7.13
CA ASP A 397 -17.42 21.80 -8.16
C ASP A 397 -17.69 20.95 -9.41
N ALA A 398 -17.29 19.70 -9.41
CA ALA A 398 -17.56 18.83 -10.55
C ALA A 398 -19.05 18.57 -10.69
N THR A 399 -19.62 19.08 -11.77
CA THR A 399 -20.94 18.68 -12.22
C THR A 399 -20.82 17.38 -13.00
N ALA A 400 -21.60 16.37 -12.62
CA ALA A 400 -21.75 15.17 -13.44
C ALA A 400 -22.36 15.56 -14.77
N ASP A 401 -21.53 15.80 -15.80
CA ASP A 401 -22.08 15.87 -17.14
C ASP A 401 -22.29 14.43 -17.64
N GLY A 402 -23.45 14.16 -18.20
CA GLY A 402 -23.91 12.82 -18.55
C GLY A 402 -23.06 12.08 -19.59
N ALA A 403 -22.08 12.75 -20.22
CA ALA A 403 -21.25 12.17 -21.28
C ALA A 403 -19.90 11.65 -20.78
N ASN A 404 -19.29 12.27 -19.77
CA ASN A 404 -17.93 11.98 -19.36
C ASN A 404 -17.79 11.40 -17.95
N LYS A 405 -18.87 11.32 -17.18
CA LYS A 405 -18.92 10.70 -15.84
C LYS A 405 -17.80 11.17 -14.89
N HIS A 406 -17.44 12.44 -14.99
CA HIS A 406 -16.47 13.07 -14.10
C HIS A 406 -17.23 13.76 -12.98
N GLY A 407 -16.84 13.54 -11.73
CA GLY A 407 -17.56 14.16 -10.65
C GLY A 407 -16.93 13.94 -9.28
N ALA A 408 -17.62 14.44 -8.28
CA ALA A 408 -17.39 14.08 -6.91
C ALA A 408 -18.28 12.90 -6.53
N GLY A 409 -17.71 11.93 -5.88
CA GLY A 409 -18.44 10.81 -5.33
C GLY A 409 -17.91 10.48 -3.94
N TRP A 410 -18.77 10.06 -3.03
CA TRP A 410 -18.31 9.69 -1.70
C TRP A 410 -17.35 8.50 -1.70
N ALA A 411 -17.41 7.60 -2.66
CA ALA A 411 -16.46 6.51 -2.82
C ALA A 411 -15.37 6.87 -3.82
N CYS A 412 -15.72 7.18 -5.06
CA CYS A 412 -14.75 7.53 -6.09
C CYS A 412 -15.23 8.70 -6.97
N GLY A 413 -14.33 9.50 -7.49
CA GLY A 413 -14.64 10.53 -8.45
C GLY A 413 -14.96 9.97 -9.85
N TYR A 414 -14.46 8.80 -10.16
CA TYR A 414 -14.71 8.06 -11.39
C TYR A 414 -14.45 6.57 -11.19
N SER A 415 -15.39 5.75 -11.62
CA SER A 415 -15.17 4.31 -11.74
C SER A 415 -14.90 3.96 -13.20
N GLY A 416 -13.89 3.11 -13.42
CA GLY A 416 -13.47 2.71 -14.77
C GLY A 416 -14.55 1.92 -15.53
N THR A 417 -14.20 1.44 -16.70
CA THR A 417 -15.11 0.80 -17.66
C THR A 417 -15.69 -0.55 -17.22
N LYS A 418 -15.26 -1.08 -16.07
CA LYS A 418 -15.80 -2.35 -15.58
C LYS A 418 -17.16 -2.13 -14.92
N THR A 419 -18.16 -2.82 -15.41
CA THR A 419 -19.58 -2.74 -15.05
C THR A 419 -19.99 -3.86 -14.10
N GLY A 420 -19.16 -4.17 -13.10
CA GLY A 420 -19.45 -5.22 -12.11
C GLY A 420 -19.67 -4.62 -10.72
N THR A 421 -20.54 -5.24 -9.97
CA THR A 421 -20.92 -4.87 -8.60
C THR A 421 -19.82 -5.12 -7.57
N ASP A 422 -18.71 -5.73 -7.95
CA ASP A 422 -17.76 -6.33 -7.02
C ASP A 422 -16.56 -5.44 -6.70
N TYR A 423 -16.51 -4.21 -7.26
CA TYR A 423 -15.36 -3.31 -7.11
C TYR A 423 -15.39 -2.46 -5.85
N ILE A 424 -16.56 -2.19 -5.30
CA ILE A 424 -16.73 -1.46 -4.04
C ILE A 424 -17.70 -2.27 -3.19
N THR A 425 -17.18 -2.95 -2.18
CA THR A 425 -17.95 -3.88 -1.35
C THR A 425 -17.75 -3.57 0.13
N ASP A 426 -18.81 -3.74 0.91
CA ASP A 426 -18.81 -3.59 2.37
C ASP A 426 -18.27 -2.24 2.87
N CYS A 427 -18.45 -1.18 2.08
CA CYS A 427 -17.95 0.14 2.40
C CYS A 427 -19.00 0.97 3.15
N HIS A 428 -18.53 1.83 4.06
CA HIS A 428 -19.39 2.66 4.90
C HIS A 428 -19.36 4.13 4.49
N ILE A 429 -20.53 4.74 4.39
CA ILE A 429 -20.70 6.18 4.18
C ILE A 429 -20.92 6.85 5.53
N GLY A 430 -19.96 7.66 5.99
CA GLY A 430 -20.10 8.39 7.24
C GLY A 430 -20.00 9.91 7.11
N GLY A 431 -19.43 10.42 6.04
CA GLY A 431 -19.08 11.82 5.89
C GLY A 431 -20.18 12.73 5.31
N LYS A 432 -19.74 13.86 4.79
CA LYS A 432 -20.57 14.86 4.12
C LYS A 432 -20.14 15.04 2.69
N ILE A 433 -21.06 15.46 1.80
CA ILE A 433 -20.74 15.73 0.40
C ILE A 433 -21.50 16.97 -0.10
N GLY A 434 -20.80 17.85 -0.81
CA GLY A 434 -21.42 19.07 -1.32
C GLY A 434 -20.61 19.77 -2.41
N ASP A 435 -21.20 20.85 -2.95
CA ASP A 435 -20.56 21.70 -3.94
C ASP A 435 -19.50 22.58 -3.26
N TYR A 436 -18.26 22.56 -3.75
CA TYR A 436 -17.16 23.34 -3.18
C TYR A 436 -17.46 24.84 -3.15
N SER A 437 -18.02 25.39 -4.23
CA SER A 437 -18.39 26.82 -4.32
C SER A 437 -19.38 27.26 -3.26
N VAL A 438 -20.24 26.35 -2.80
CA VAL A 438 -21.26 26.63 -1.79
C VAL A 438 -20.71 26.49 -0.37
N TYR A 439 -19.96 25.42 -0.11
CA TYR A 439 -19.61 25.02 1.26
C TYR A 439 -18.14 25.29 1.64
N LYS A 440 -17.30 25.82 0.75
CA LYS A 440 -15.85 26.02 1.00
C LYS A 440 -15.55 26.87 2.26
N ASN A 441 -16.43 27.81 2.61
CA ASN A 441 -16.23 28.67 3.78
C ASN A 441 -16.75 28.03 5.08
N ASN A 442 -17.72 27.12 4.97
CA ASN A 442 -18.29 26.38 6.10
C ASN A 442 -18.52 24.92 5.66
N PRO A 443 -17.47 24.11 5.56
CA PRO A 443 -17.59 22.72 5.09
C PRO A 443 -18.54 21.86 5.94
N GLU A 444 -18.64 22.17 7.23
CA GLU A 444 -19.52 21.49 8.18
C GLU A 444 -21.01 21.68 7.88
N ASP A 445 -21.37 22.68 7.09
CA ASP A 445 -22.76 22.89 6.65
C ASP A 445 -23.14 22.02 5.44
N ALA A 446 -22.18 21.30 4.85
CA ALA A 446 -22.45 20.38 3.76
C ALA A 446 -23.40 19.26 4.24
N PRO A 447 -24.32 18.81 3.38
CA PRO A 447 -25.25 17.74 3.75
C PRO A 447 -24.54 16.44 4.04
N VAL A 448 -25.07 15.67 4.97
CA VAL A 448 -24.61 14.30 5.23
C VAL A 448 -24.67 13.51 3.94
N ALA A 449 -23.64 12.72 3.69
CA ALA A 449 -23.58 11.86 2.52
C ALA A 449 -24.69 10.80 2.61
N THR A 450 -25.57 10.83 1.65
CA THR A 450 -26.64 9.85 1.46
C THR A 450 -26.50 9.24 0.07
N TYR A 451 -27.11 8.11 -0.17
CA TYR A 451 -27.13 7.53 -1.50
C TYR A 451 -27.55 8.56 -2.57
N SER A 452 -28.62 9.30 -2.30
CA SER A 452 -29.18 10.25 -3.25
C SER A 452 -28.22 11.40 -3.61
N ASN A 453 -27.55 12.02 -2.64
CA ASN A 453 -26.62 13.12 -2.92
C ASN A 453 -25.26 12.63 -3.39
N ALA A 454 -24.79 11.47 -2.94
CA ALA A 454 -23.58 10.85 -3.42
C ALA A 454 -23.68 10.50 -4.91
N VAL A 455 -24.81 9.97 -5.34
CA VAL A 455 -25.09 9.69 -6.77
C VAL A 455 -25.21 10.96 -7.58
N ARG A 456 -25.79 12.02 -7.02
CA ARG A 456 -25.93 13.31 -7.71
C ARG A 456 -24.58 13.94 -8.07
N HIS A 457 -23.57 13.75 -7.23
CA HIS A 457 -22.25 14.34 -7.41
C HIS A 457 -21.23 13.40 -8.03
N GLY A 458 -21.59 12.16 -8.34
CA GLY A 458 -20.62 11.18 -8.77
C GLY A 458 -21.08 10.19 -9.82
N ALA A 459 -20.15 9.56 -10.45
CA ALA A 459 -20.30 8.55 -11.50
C ALA A 459 -20.87 7.20 -11.02
N PHE A 460 -21.48 7.15 -9.86
CA PHE A 460 -21.71 5.97 -9.07
C PHE A 460 -23.04 5.30 -9.18
N SER A 461 -23.89 5.66 -10.10
CA SER A 461 -25.25 5.11 -10.17
C SER A 461 -25.37 3.57 -10.22
N LYS A 462 -24.24 2.87 -10.49
CA LYS A 462 -24.25 1.40 -10.59
C LYS A 462 -23.59 0.68 -9.43
N GLU A 463 -22.54 1.26 -8.84
CA GLU A 463 -21.81 0.66 -7.72
C GLU A 463 -22.45 0.99 -6.37
N ALA A 464 -23.37 1.92 -6.36
CA ALA A 464 -24.09 2.33 -5.18
C ALA A 464 -24.91 1.22 -4.51
N ASN A 465 -25.15 0.12 -5.20
CA ASN A 465 -25.85 -1.04 -4.65
C ASN A 465 -24.99 -1.91 -3.73
N ASN A 466 -23.70 -1.59 -3.58
CA ASN A 466 -22.77 -2.39 -2.76
C ASN A 466 -22.46 -1.75 -1.42
N PHE A 467 -23.30 -0.86 -0.97
CA PHE A 467 -23.18 -0.26 0.35
C PHE A 467 -23.82 -1.18 1.36
N SER A 468 -23.04 -2.03 2.01
CA SER A 468 -23.50 -2.72 3.18
C SER A 468 -23.71 -1.71 4.31
N ASN A 469 -24.84 -1.73 4.97
CA ASN A 469 -25.19 -0.97 6.18
C ASN A 469 -25.34 0.55 6.02
N GLN A 470 -25.75 1.02 4.86
CA GLN A 470 -25.58 2.43 4.61
C GLN A 470 -26.70 3.32 5.03
N ASP A 471 -27.81 2.85 5.10
CA ASP A 471 -28.98 3.47 5.68
C ASP A 471 -29.97 2.35 5.90
N GLU A 472 -30.15 1.95 7.11
CA GLU A 472 -31.35 1.21 7.47
C GLU A 472 -32.58 1.92 6.92
N ALA A 473 -32.52 3.25 6.74
CA ALA A 473 -33.56 4.07 6.13
C ALA A 473 -33.65 3.94 4.60
N TYR A 474 -32.57 3.60 3.88
CA TYR A 474 -32.64 3.37 2.44
C TYR A 474 -33.16 1.97 2.10
N TYR A 475 -32.73 0.98 2.86
CA TYR A 475 -33.32 -0.34 2.88
C TYR A 475 -34.40 -0.33 3.96
N ASP A 476 -35.58 0.19 3.63
CA ASP A 476 -36.74 0.12 4.52
C ASP A 476 -37.19 -1.36 4.65
N TRP A 477 -36.47 -2.05 5.51
CA TRP A 477 -36.71 -3.44 5.84
C TRP A 477 -37.97 -3.55 6.65
N GLN A 478 -39.02 -4.02 6.05
CA GLN A 478 -40.20 -4.40 6.80
C GLN A 478 -40.13 -5.88 7.10
N VAL A 479 -39.98 -6.22 8.35
CA VAL A 479 -40.19 -7.61 8.81
C VAL A 479 -41.70 -7.87 8.70
N THR A 480 -42.08 -8.58 7.68
CA THR A 480 -43.48 -8.91 7.43
C THR A 480 -43.93 -10.18 8.09
N GLU A 481 -43.00 -11.06 8.43
CA GLU A 481 -43.23 -12.27 9.20
C GLU A 481 -41.98 -12.60 10.04
N ASP A 482 -42.21 -12.89 11.33
CA ASP A 482 -41.23 -13.37 12.28
C ASP A 482 -41.85 -14.54 13.03
N ARG A 483 -41.33 -15.73 12.86
CA ARG A 483 -41.94 -16.95 13.41
C ARG A 483 -40.91 -17.93 13.88
N GLU A 484 -40.99 -18.32 15.14
CA GLU A 484 -40.22 -19.42 15.67
C GLU A 484 -40.70 -20.74 15.05
N LEU A 485 -39.79 -21.44 14.39
CA LEU A 485 -40.02 -22.77 13.81
C LEU A 485 -39.74 -23.89 14.82
N ALA A 486 -38.72 -23.70 15.62
CA ALA A 486 -38.32 -24.56 16.74
C ALA A 486 -37.41 -23.75 17.67
N SER A 487 -37.16 -24.25 18.88
CA SER A 487 -36.29 -23.58 19.84
C SER A 487 -34.92 -23.28 19.24
N GLY A 488 -34.61 -22.01 19.08
CA GLY A 488 -33.37 -21.50 18.47
C GLY A 488 -33.35 -21.48 16.94
N ILE A 489 -34.49 -21.66 16.28
CA ILE A 489 -34.63 -21.56 14.83
C ILE A 489 -35.81 -20.63 14.50
N VAL A 490 -35.51 -19.48 13.91
CA VAL A 490 -36.49 -18.45 13.60
C VAL A 490 -36.53 -18.21 12.10
N TYR A 491 -37.70 -18.20 11.52
CA TYR A 491 -37.94 -17.79 10.14
C TYR A 491 -38.34 -16.33 10.12
N LYS A 492 -37.71 -15.56 9.24
CA LYS A 492 -38.04 -14.16 9.00
C LYS A 492 -38.28 -13.89 7.51
N HIS A 493 -39.30 -13.14 7.24
CA HIS A 493 -39.57 -12.60 5.91
C HIS A 493 -39.43 -11.09 5.94
N TYR A 494 -38.53 -10.58 5.11
CA TYR A 494 -38.33 -9.16 4.91
C TYR A 494 -38.85 -8.76 3.55
N SER A 495 -39.62 -7.68 3.50
CA SER A 495 -40.00 -7.01 2.26
C SER A 495 -39.33 -5.63 2.20
N PHE A 496 -39.01 -5.20 1.00
CA PHE A 496 -38.46 -3.87 0.76
C PHE A 496 -39.52 -3.02 0.10
N THR A 497 -39.85 -1.88 0.70
CA THR A 497 -40.82 -0.96 0.12
C THR A 497 -40.30 -0.24 -1.12
N ASN A 498 -38.99 -0.02 -1.19
CA ASN A 498 -38.32 0.68 -2.29
C ASN A 498 -37.88 -0.23 -3.44
N PHE A 499 -37.90 -1.53 -3.25
CA PHE A 499 -37.61 -2.53 -4.25
C PHE A 499 -38.65 -3.63 -4.19
N ASN A 500 -39.13 -4.08 -5.30
CA ASN A 500 -40.07 -5.22 -5.34
C ASN A 500 -39.28 -6.54 -5.08
N GLN A 501 -38.66 -6.63 -3.90
CA GLN A 501 -37.87 -7.78 -3.48
C GLN A 501 -38.31 -8.28 -2.11
N ASN A 502 -38.20 -9.56 -1.93
CA ASN A 502 -38.45 -10.25 -0.69
C ASN A 502 -37.23 -11.11 -0.32
N ILE A 503 -36.84 -11.08 0.96
CA ILE A 503 -35.82 -11.96 1.51
C ILE A 503 -36.45 -12.86 2.54
N TYR A 504 -36.21 -14.15 2.39
CA TYR A 504 -36.60 -15.17 3.36
C TYR A 504 -35.37 -15.64 4.08
N ALA A 505 -35.28 -15.40 5.38
CA ALA A 505 -34.13 -15.72 6.20
C ALA A 505 -34.51 -16.74 7.29
N ILE A 506 -33.55 -17.57 7.60
CA ILE A 506 -33.60 -18.48 8.75
C ILE A 506 -32.46 -18.09 9.69
N GLU A 507 -32.79 -17.64 10.88
CA GLU A 507 -31.84 -17.39 11.94
C GLU A 507 -31.73 -18.65 12.82
N ILE A 508 -30.50 -19.07 13.10
CA ILE A 508 -30.23 -20.30 13.84
C ILE A 508 -29.27 -19.99 14.97
N ASP A 509 -29.69 -20.27 16.21
CA ASP A 509 -28.82 -20.16 17.36
C ASP A 509 -27.91 -21.39 17.42
N MET A 510 -26.68 -21.21 17.00
CA MET A 510 -25.64 -22.26 16.99
C MET A 510 -25.19 -22.70 18.38
N ASN A 511 -25.49 -21.92 19.42
CA ASN A 511 -25.19 -22.30 20.81
C ASN A 511 -26.30 -23.17 21.44
N ASN A 512 -27.43 -23.34 20.75
CA ASN A 512 -28.53 -24.17 21.24
C ASN A 512 -28.16 -25.66 21.06
N PRO A 513 -27.98 -26.44 22.16
CA PRO A 513 -27.53 -27.83 22.04
C PRO A 513 -28.58 -28.76 21.43
N LYS A 514 -29.80 -28.27 21.18
CA LYS A 514 -30.88 -29.01 20.51
C LYS A 514 -30.88 -28.81 19.00
N VAL A 515 -30.01 -27.95 18.48
CA VAL A 515 -29.90 -27.66 17.05
C VAL A 515 -28.65 -28.34 16.51
N THR A 516 -28.81 -29.07 15.42
CA THR A 516 -27.69 -29.70 14.69
C THR A 516 -27.81 -29.39 13.21
N PHE A 517 -26.67 -29.24 12.56
CA PHE A 517 -26.56 -29.14 11.13
C PHE A 517 -26.12 -30.48 10.54
N GLU A 518 -26.70 -30.82 9.42
CA GLU A 518 -26.36 -32.05 8.70
C GLU A 518 -26.29 -31.71 7.21
N THR A 519 -25.22 -32.12 6.54
CA THR A 519 -25.12 -32.12 5.09
C THR A 519 -25.60 -33.46 4.55
N VAL A 520 -26.43 -33.45 3.55
CA VAL A 520 -27.05 -34.65 3.02
C VAL A 520 -26.96 -34.68 1.50
N MET A 521 -26.52 -35.77 0.93
CA MET A 521 -26.56 -36.00 -0.49
C MET A 521 -27.86 -36.68 -0.94
N ALA A 522 -28.24 -36.47 -2.20
CA ALA A 522 -29.34 -37.18 -2.81
C ALA A 522 -29.12 -38.71 -2.72
N ASP A 523 -30.10 -39.41 -2.15
CA ASP A 523 -30.05 -40.87 -1.92
C ASP A 523 -28.80 -41.39 -1.18
N GLU A 524 -28.03 -40.49 -0.50
CA GLU A 524 -26.79 -40.81 0.23
C GLU A 524 -25.73 -41.55 -0.61
N ILE A 525 -25.82 -41.42 -1.91
CA ILE A 525 -24.86 -42.04 -2.83
C ILE A 525 -23.76 -41.03 -3.15
N CYS A 526 -22.57 -41.28 -2.62
CA CYS A 526 -21.37 -40.54 -2.97
C CYS A 526 -21.00 -40.84 -4.43
N PRO A 527 -20.85 -39.84 -5.31
CA PRO A 527 -20.36 -40.06 -6.65
C PRO A 527 -18.91 -40.56 -6.58
N ASN A 528 -18.64 -41.69 -7.26
CA ASN A 528 -17.26 -42.13 -7.42
C ASN A 528 -16.46 -41.06 -8.18
N PRO A 529 -15.36 -40.54 -7.63
CA PRO A 529 -14.53 -39.53 -8.31
C PRO A 529 -13.96 -40.02 -9.65
N ASN A 530 -13.96 -41.30 -9.91
CA ASN A 530 -13.54 -41.90 -11.17
C ASN A 530 -14.68 -42.10 -12.21
N GLY A 531 -15.84 -41.52 -11.97
CA GLY A 531 -16.88 -41.31 -12.98
C GLY A 531 -17.70 -42.52 -13.39
N ASN A 532 -17.53 -43.72 -12.79
CA ASN A 532 -18.12 -44.95 -13.32
C ASN A 532 -19.13 -45.65 -12.39
N ASN A 533 -19.64 -44.99 -11.37
CA ASN A 533 -20.52 -45.68 -10.43
C ASN A 533 -21.85 -45.02 -10.24
N ASN A 534 -22.74 -45.23 -11.14
CA ASN A 534 -24.12 -45.18 -10.78
C ASN A 534 -24.95 -46.06 -11.69
N SER A 535 -26.05 -46.50 -11.18
CA SER A 535 -27.07 -47.26 -11.86
C SER A 535 -27.71 -46.54 -13.06
N ASN A 536 -27.30 -45.29 -13.35
CA ASN A 536 -27.87 -44.40 -14.38
C ASN A 536 -26.85 -43.86 -15.37
N ASN A 537 -25.96 -44.68 -15.90
CA ASN A 537 -25.01 -44.27 -16.98
C ASN A 537 -24.13 -43.04 -16.64
N GLY A 538 -23.64 -42.94 -15.42
CA GLY A 538 -22.76 -41.85 -15.03
C GLY A 538 -23.49 -40.61 -14.47
N LYS A 539 -24.80 -40.62 -14.32
CA LYS A 539 -25.56 -39.49 -13.77
C LYS A 539 -25.79 -39.68 -12.26
N ILE A 540 -25.59 -38.63 -11.51
CA ILE A 540 -25.98 -38.58 -10.11
C ILE A 540 -27.50 -38.57 -10.04
N LEU A 541 -28.06 -39.39 -9.16
CA LEU A 541 -29.47 -39.34 -8.85
C LEU A 541 -29.81 -37.97 -8.27
N ARG A 542 -30.91 -37.41 -8.68
CA ARG A 542 -31.40 -36.09 -8.19
C ARG A 542 -32.56 -36.35 -7.26
N GLU A 543 -32.45 -35.84 -6.10
CA GLU A 543 -33.51 -35.79 -5.10
C GLU A 543 -33.89 -34.33 -4.89
N THR A 544 -35.15 -34.00 -4.85
CA THR A 544 -35.56 -32.64 -4.49
C THR A 544 -35.33 -32.42 -3.00
N LEU A 545 -35.13 -31.18 -2.60
CA LEU A 545 -34.97 -30.84 -1.17
C LEU A 545 -36.14 -31.37 -0.34
N SER A 546 -37.36 -31.34 -0.89
CA SER A 546 -38.54 -31.88 -0.23
C SER A 546 -38.48 -33.40 -0.04
N GLU A 547 -38.03 -34.12 -1.05
CA GLU A 547 -37.84 -35.57 -1.02
C GLU A 547 -36.76 -35.95 -0.01
N THR A 548 -35.63 -35.27 0.00
CA THR A 548 -34.56 -35.43 1.00
C THR A 548 -35.11 -35.23 2.41
N CYS A 549 -35.84 -34.15 2.65
CA CYS A 549 -36.45 -33.90 3.97
C CYS A 549 -37.45 -35.00 4.39
N VAL A 550 -38.24 -35.53 3.46
CA VAL A 550 -39.18 -36.63 3.72
C VAL A 550 -38.42 -37.89 4.05
N ARG A 551 -37.38 -38.23 3.30
CA ARG A 551 -36.54 -39.42 3.55
C ARG A 551 -35.89 -39.35 4.92
N ARG A 552 -35.22 -38.25 5.25
CA ARG A 552 -34.54 -38.05 6.53
C ARG A 552 -35.51 -38.09 7.74
N ARG A 553 -36.73 -37.56 7.55
CA ARG A 553 -37.78 -37.72 8.56
C ARG A 553 -38.20 -39.16 8.74
N GLY A 554 -38.28 -39.96 7.66
CA GLY A 554 -38.53 -41.39 7.70
C GLY A 554 -37.46 -42.17 8.47
N GLU A 555 -36.23 -41.66 8.49
CA GLU A 555 -35.09 -42.18 9.27
C GLU A 555 -35.09 -41.70 10.74
N GLY A 556 -36.10 -41.01 11.17
CA GLY A 556 -36.26 -40.55 12.56
C GLY A 556 -35.63 -39.18 12.85
N ARG A 557 -35.18 -38.45 11.84
CA ARG A 557 -34.64 -37.08 11.97
C ARG A 557 -35.78 -36.08 12.08
N ASN A 558 -35.68 -35.13 13.01
CA ASN A 558 -36.63 -34.02 13.13
C ASN A 558 -36.16 -32.84 12.24
N ILE A 559 -36.42 -32.89 10.97
CA ILE A 559 -36.03 -31.83 10.01
C ILE A 559 -36.97 -30.63 10.13
N VAL A 560 -36.43 -29.51 10.60
CA VAL A 560 -37.16 -28.23 10.75
C VAL A 560 -36.98 -27.36 9.49
N VAL A 561 -35.72 -27.29 8.99
CA VAL A 561 -35.34 -26.50 7.82
C VAL A 561 -34.43 -27.31 6.93
N GLY A 562 -34.61 -27.16 5.65
CA GLY A 562 -33.70 -27.65 4.63
C GLY A 562 -33.37 -26.54 3.63
N ILE A 563 -32.11 -26.45 3.23
CA ILE A 563 -31.67 -25.51 2.20
C ILE A 563 -30.81 -26.23 1.17
N ASN A 564 -30.91 -25.80 -0.06
CA ASN A 564 -30.03 -26.26 -1.13
C ASN A 564 -28.82 -25.34 -1.22
N THR A 565 -27.66 -25.84 -0.83
CA THR A 565 -26.44 -25.02 -0.68
C THR A 565 -25.45 -25.17 -1.85
N GLY A 566 -25.66 -26.12 -2.75
CA GLY A 566 -24.70 -26.43 -3.81
C GLY A 566 -25.20 -26.13 -5.22
N PHE A 567 -24.33 -25.60 -6.07
CA PHE A 567 -24.54 -25.62 -7.50
C PHE A 567 -24.20 -26.98 -8.08
N PHE A 568 -24.99 -27.45 -9.00
CA PHE A 568 -24.74 -28.69 -9.72
C PHE A 568 -24.94 -28.49 -11.24
N ASN A 569 -24.30 -29.32 -12.02
CA ASN A 569 -24.52 -29.35 -13.47
C ASN A 569 -25.92 -29.89 -13.76
N SER A 570 -26.76 -29.08 -14.38
CA SER A 570 -28.15 -29.48 -14.68
C SER A 570 -28.27 -30.65 -15.63
N HIS A 571 -27.21 -30.99 -16.39
CA HIS A 571 -27.22 -32.08 -17.36
C HIS A 571 -26.93 -33.44 -16.75
N ASP A 572 -25.94 -33.53 -15.84
CA ASP A 572 -25.47 -34.79 -15.26
C ASP A 572 -25.65 -34.87 -13.74
N GLY A 573 -26.00 -33.76 -13.09
CA GLY A 573 -26.24 -33.69 -11.63
C GLY A 573 -24.97 -33.60 -10.79
N PHE A 574 -23.77 -33.52 -11.38
CA PHE A 574 -22.54 -33.39 -10.60
C PHE A 574 -22.46 -32.06 -9.89
N PRO A 575 -22.08 -32.05 -8.57
CA PRO A 575 -21.82 -30.81 -7.86
C PRO A 575 -20.69 -30.02 -8.53
N ARG A 576 -20.78 -28.70 -8.46
CA ARG A 576 -19.68 -27.80 -8.82
C ARG A 576 -18.97 -27.37 -7.56
N GLY A 577 -17.70 -27.74 -7.43
CA GLY A 577 -16.87 -27.43 -6.29
C GLY A 577 -16.66 -28.60 -5.34
N MET A 578 -16.21 -28.28 -4.13
CA MET A 578 -15.96 -29.27 -3.07
C MET A 578 -17.22 -29.51 -2.25
N HIS A 579 -17.55 -30.76 -2.00
CA HIS A 579 -18.53 -31.15 -1.00
C HIS A 579 -17.85 -31.86 0.17
N ILE A 580 -18.11 -31.40 1.37
CA ILE A 580 -17.56 -31.94 2.62
C ILE A 580 -18.71 -32.40 3.49
N GLU A 581 -18.66 -33.64 3.95
CA GLU A 581 -19.62 -34.23 4.87
C GLU A 581 -18.87 -34.78 6.10
N GLU A 582 -19.35 -34.44 7.29
CA GLU A 582 -18.71 -34.81 8.57
C GLU A 582 -17.19 -34.50 8.64
N GLY A 583 -16.74 -33.44 7.96
CA GLY A 583 -15.34 -33.05 7.90
C GLY A 583 -14.49 -33.76 6.85
N GLU A 584 -15.06 -34.73 6.14
CA GLU A 584 -14.37 -35.45 5.07
C GLU A 584 -14.81 -34.95 3.68
N PRO A 585 -13.90 -34.74 2.73
CA PRO A 585 -14.25 -34.36 1.38
C PRO A 585 -14.89 -35.54 0.64
N VAL A 586 -16.18 -35.41 0.35
CA VAL A 586 -16.96 -36.43 -0.37
C VAL A 586 -16.83 -36.26 -1.90
N PHE A 587 -16.64 -35.02 -2.33
CA PHE A 587 -16.50 -34.70 -3.74
C PHE A 587 -15.60 -33.46 -3.92
N VAL A 588 -14.64 -33.54 -4.83
CA VAL A 588 -13.79 -32.44 -5.24
C VAL A 588 -13.80 -32.38 -6.77
N ASN A 589 -14.36 -31.33 -7.32
CA ASN A 589 -14.29 -31.09 -8.76
C ASN A 589 -13.05 -30.23 -9.06
N ASN A 590 -12.16 -30.72 -9.89
CA ASN A 590 -10.99 -29.98 -10.39
C ASN A 590 -11.37 -28.97 -11.47
#